data_80a6a63d6c7724eac79aefd2f25f0fb2
#
_entry.id   80a6a63d6c7724eac79aefd2f25f0fb2
#
_cell.length_a   1.000
_cell.length_b   1.000
_cell.length_c   1.000
_cell.angle_alpha   90.00
_cell.angle_beta   90.00
_cell.angle_gamma   90.00
#
_symmetry.space_group_name_H-M   'P 1'
#
loop_
_entity.id
_entity.type
_entity.pdbx_description
1 polymer ?
#
loop_
_entity_poly.entity_id
_entity_poly.type
_entity_poly.pdbx_seq_one_letter_code
_entity_poly.pdbx_strand_id
1 'polypeptide(L)'
;MTNPDPPVDAAAMPDKPRRARTENSRQERILTLHRKLKAARRPIPVATLLAELGCSKATLYRDFAFLRDALGAPLLLGGEPSAVRYVERDGETAFELPGLWLSSGELHALIALYEMASRRTGAGPLNEALTPLKGRIARLLEAETGRSGWPEGRIRVVASTPRRLDEGVFRAVASATLEGWRLAFDYDARSTGRSNERIVSPQRLVHYRDNWYLDAFDHGRDGVRSFAVDRIDRPRILDQPVEQMAAGELDQQVQAGYGIFSGPARATAVIRFSAKASRWVADERWHAHQEGRWLADGRYELRLPYSNSRELLGDILRHGADAEIVAPLSLREQARSMLELAIANYDAALATGADVEAGMEDGNRGDPDSATAPPLVRPR
;
A
#
# COMPACT_ATOMS: atom_id res chain seq x y z
N MET A 1 12.24 43.49 60.63
CA MET A 1 11.02 42.65 60.49
C MET A 1 11.13 41.86 59.20
N THR A 2 11.69 40.73 59.36
CA THR A 2 12.01 39.77 58.31
C THR A 2 10.83 38.78 58.14
N ASN A 3 10.33 38.71 56.91
CA ASN A 3 9.26 37.81 56.54
C ASN A 3 9.89 36.44 56.21
N PRO A 4 9.45 35.33 56.74
CA PRO A 4 10.03 34.02 56.44
C PRO A 4 9.45 33.45 55.13
N ASP A 5 10.33 32.86 54.33
CA ASP A 5 10.05 32.10 53.14
C ASP A 5 9.12 30.90 53.36
N PRO A 6 8.30 30.53 52.35
CA PRO A 6 7.47 29.33 52.44
C PRO A 6 8.33 28.07 52.20
N PRO A 7 7.94 26.91 52.74
CA PRO A 7 8.73 25.71 52.68
C PRO A 7 8.72 25.08 51.26
N VAL A 8 9.91 24.76 50.85
CA VAL A 8 10.19 23.90 49.69
C VAL A 8 9.91 22.45 50.11
N ASP A 9 9.37 21.72 49.19
CA ASP A 9 9.47 20.27 49.07
C ASP A 9 8.24 19.43 49.40
N ALA A 10 7.60 19.00 48.32
CA ALA A 10 7.07 17.65 48.26
C ALA A 10 7.70 17.00 47.05
N ALA A 11 8.80 16.27 47.29
CA ALA A 11 9.46 15.44 46.32
C ALA A 11 8.45 14.46 45.70
N ALA A 12 8.16 14.64 44.41
CA ALA A 12 7.41 13.69 43.60
C ALA A 12 8.21 12.38 43.54
N MET A 13 7.68 11.33 44.13
CA MET A 13 8.19 9.99 43.99
C MET A 13 8.23 9.62 42.51
N PRO A 14 9.30 9.01 42.01
CA PRO A 14 9.37 8.57 40.62
C PRO A 14 8.28 7.52 40.35
N ASP A 15 7.44 7.82 39.38
CA ASP A 15 6.41 6.93 38.85
C ASP A 15 7.09 5.60 38.48
N LYS A 16 6.67 4.51 39.13
CA LYS A 16 7.17 3.17 38.81
C LYS A 16 6.89 2.92 37.33
N PRO A 17 7.88 2.46 36.55
CA PRO A 17 7.66 2.17 35.15
C PRO A 17 6.49 1.20 35.04
N ARG A 18 5.41 1.61 34.35
CA ARG A 18 4.32 0.75 33.93
C ARG A 18 4.97 -0.42 33.19
N ARG A 19 5.02 -1.58 33.82
CA ARG A 19 5.38 -2.82 33.16
C ARG A 19 4.56 -2.88 31.88
N ALA A 20 5.23 -2.88 30.74
CA ALA A 20 4.64 -3.17 29.44
C ALA A 20 3.88 -4.50 29.60
N ARG A 21 2.56 -4.44 29.59
CA ARG A 21 1.67 -5.59 29.61
C ARG A 21 1.80 -6.26 28.24
N THR A 22 2.82 -7.07 28.05
CA THR A 22 2.87 -8.13 27.04
C THR A 22 2.03 -9.31 27.53
N GLU A 23 0.75 -9.06 27.84
CA GLU A 23 -0.22 -10.14 27.82
C GLU A 23 -0.56 -10.35 26.35
N ASN A 24 0.07 -11.38 25.74
CA ASN A 24 -0.40 -11.90 24.48
C ASN A 24 -1.91 -12.13 24.61
N SER A 25 -2.70 -11.56 23.70
CA SER A 25 -4.13 -11.77 23.71
C SER A 25 -4.41 -13.27 23.71
N ARG A 26 -5.56 -13.71 24.23
CA ARG A 26 -5.94 -15.14 24.21
C ARG A 26 -5.85 -15.70 22.78
N GLN A 27 -6.28 -14.92 21.81
CA GLN A 27 -6.29 -15.29 20.40
C GLN A 27 -4.88 -15.53 19.87
N GLU A 28 -3.95 -14.66 20.20
CA GLU A 28 -2.54 -14.78 19.81
C GLU A 28 -1.87 -16.00 20.45
N ARG A 29 -2.18 -16.28 21.71
CA ARG A 29 -1.68 -17.49 22.38
C ARG A 29 -2.24 -18.77 21.74
N ILE A 30 -3.54 -18.83 21.43
CA ILE A 30 -4.17 -19.96 20.75
C ILE A 30 -3.54 -20.19 19.38
N LEU A 31 -3.34 -19.12 18.59
CA LEU A 31 -2.70 -19.21 17.29
C LEU A 31 -1.25 -19.72 17.39
N THR A 32 -0.50 -19.20 18.35
CA THR A 32 0.88 -19.61 18.60
C THR A 32 0.95 -21.07 19.05
N LEU A 33 0.05 -21.50 19.96
CA LEU A 33 -0.08 -22.88 20.39
C LEU A 33 -0.38 -23.80 19.21
N HIS A 34 -1.35 -23.45 18.37
CA HIS A 34 -1.72 -24.23 17.20
C HIS A 34 -0.52 -24.38 16.24
N ARG A 35 0.15 -23.28 15.89
CA ARG A 35 1.32 -23.31 14.99
C ARG A 35 2.43 -24.20 15.54
N LYS A 36 2.70 -24.12 16.84
CA LYS A 36 3.73 -24.97 17.51
C LYS A 36 3.33 -26.44 17.53
N LEU A 37 2.11 -26.75 17.90
CA LEU A 37 1.61 -28.13 17.96
C LEU A 37 1.53 -28.76 16.58
N LYS A 38 1.15 -28.01 15.55
CA LYS A 38 1.12 -28.46 14.16
C LYS A 38 2.53 -28.73 13.60
N ALA A 39 3.52 -27.91 13.94
CA ALA A 39 4.90 -28.06 13.48
C ALA A 39 5.66 -29.15 14.26
N ALA A 40 5.15 -29.57 15.42
CA ALA A 40 5.89 -30.46 16.33
C ALA A 40 5.77 -31.93 15.91
N ARG A 41 6.89 -32.58 15.64
CA ARG A 41 6.98 -34.03 15.40
C ARG A 41 6.98 -34.86 16.69
N ARG A 42 7.17 -34.24 17.85
CA ARG A 42 7.21 -34.89 19.18
C ARG A 42 6.34 -34.09 20.16
N PRO A 43 5.80 -34.72 21.23
CA PRO A 43 5.07 -34.01 22.25
C PRO A 43 5.90 -32.86 22.84
N ILE A 44 5.31 -31.69 23.01
CA ILE A 44 5.95 -30.52 23.58
C ILE A 44 5.74 -30.51 25.10
N PRO A 45 6.80 -30.41 25.93
CA PRO A 45 6.64 -30.28 27.36
C PRO A 45 5.87 -29.03 27.74
N VAL A 46 4.92 -29.16 28.68
CA VAL A 46 4.09 -28.04 29.17
C VAL A 46 4.97 -26.92 29.74
N ALA A 47 6.09 -27.24 30.39
CA ALA A 47 7.02 -26.26 30.91
C ALA A 47 7.65 -25.37 29.81
N THR A 48 7.94 -25.96 28.65
CA THR A 48 8.46 -25.23 27.48
C THR A 48 7.42 -24.23 26.98
N LEU A 49 6.17 -24.66 26.85
CA LEU A 49 5.07 -23.77 26.40
C LEU A 49 4.82 -22.63 27.40
N LEU A 50 4.90 -22.90 28.70
CA LEU A 50 4.76 -21.85 29.72
C LEU A 50 5.84 -20.79 29.62
N ALA A 51 7.11 -21.22 29.41
CA ALA A 51 8.22 -20.30 29.26
C ALA A 51 8.11 -19.43 28.00
N GLU A 52 7.74 -20.04 26.88
CA GLU A 52 7.66 -19.37 25.58
C GLU A 52 6.44 -18.45 25.45
N LEU A 53 5.28 -18.84 26.03
CA LEU A 53 4.06 -18.06 25.96
C LEU A 53 3.95 -17.00 27.07
N GLY A 54 4.81 -17.09 28.09
CA GLY A 54 4.85 -16.14 29.20
C GLY A 54 3.54 -16.08 30.01
N CYS A 55 2.79 -17.19 30.07
CA CYS A 55 1.50 -17.25 30.74
C CYS A 55 1.51 -18.17 31.96
N SER A 56 0.51 -18.04 32.83
CA SER A 56 0.36 -18.93 33.97
C SER A 56 -0.10 -20.33 33.55
N LYS A 57 0.21 -21.35 34.37
CA LYS A 57 -0.24 -22.74 34.14
C LYS A 57 -1.77 -22.81 34.00
N ALA A 58 -2.52 -22.09 34.86
CA ALA A 58 -3.97 -22.05 34.79
C ALA A 58 -4.47 -21.44 33.48
N THR A 59 -3.81 -20.43 32.93
CA THR A 59 -4.13 -19.80 31.65
C THR A 59 -3.90 -20.79 30.51
N LEU A 60 -2.74 -21.46 30.48
CA LEU A 60 -2.39 -22.43 29.45
C LEU A 60 -3.40 -23.61 29.40
N TYR A 61 -3.78 -24.13 30.57
CA TYR A 61 -4.75 -25.22 30.64
C TYR A 61 -6.16 -24.79 30.18
N ARG A 62 -6.58 -23.53 30.44
CA ARG A 62 -7.83 -23.01 29.86
C ARG A 62 -7.73 -22.86 28.33
N ASP A 63 -6.55 -22.51 27.81
CA ASP A 63 -6.32 -22.43 26.37
C ASP A 63 -6.33 -23.83 25.73
N PHE A 64 -5.79 -24.86 26.40
CA PHE A 64 -5.92 -26.25 25.95
C PHE A 64 -7.38 -26.75 25.95
N ALA A 65 -8.12 -26.44 27.01
CA ALA A 65 -9.55 -26.80 27.08
C ALA A 65 -10.32 -26.10 25.95
N PHE A 66 -10.05 -24.85 25.67
CA PHE A 66 -10.69 -24.15 24.58
C PHE A 66 -10.35 -24.73 23.20
N LEU A 67 -9.07 -25.04 22.95
CA LEU A 67 -8.66 -25.72 21.71
C LEU A 67 -9.41 -27.05 21.53
N ARG A 68 -9.48 -27.87 22.57
CA ARG A 68 -10.08 -29.19 22.52
C ARG A 68 -11.61 -29.14 22.46
N ASP A 69 -12.23 -28.38 23.38
CA ASP A 69 -13.67 -28.47 23.64
C ASP A 69 -14.48 -27.48 22.74
N ALA A 70 -13.93 -26.32 22.43
CA ALA A 70 -14.61 -25.32 21.59
C ALA A 70 -14.23 -25.41 20.13
N LEU A 71 -12.96 -25.72 19.83
CA LEU A 71 -12.45 -25.75 18.46
C LEU A 71 -12.26 -27.17 17.90
N GLY A 72 -12.52 -28.19 18.70
CA GLY A 72 -12.43 -29.59 18.26
C GLY A 72 -11.02 -30.10 17.97
N ALA A 73 -9.99 -29.44 18.53
CA ALA A 73 -8.61 -29.84 18.30
C ALA A 73 -8.33 -31.25 18.87
N PRO A 74 -7.71 -32.16 18.12
CA PRO A 74 -7.36 -33.51 18.57
C PRO A 74 -6.13 -33.46 19.50
N LEU A 75 -6.28 -32.84 20.66
CA LEU A 75 -5.22 -32.54 21.61
C LEU A 75 -5.09 -33.66 22.64
N LEU A 76 -3.91 -34.27 22.72
CA LEU A 76 -3.54 -35.24 23.75
C LEU A 76 -2.55 -34.56 24.72
N LEU A 77 -2.93 -34.60 26.00
CA LEU A 77 -2.11 -34.15 27.12
C LEU A 77 -1.77 -35.40 27.99
N GLY A 78 -0.50 -35.62 28.26
CA GLY A 78 -0.08 -36.78 29.08
C GLY A 78 1.44 -36.86 29.25
N GLY A 79 1.88 -37.89 29.95
CA GLY A 79 3.29 -38.16 30.22
C GLY A 79 3.81 -37.52 31.51
N GLU A 80 5.00 -38.01 31.97
CA GLU A 80 5.80 -37.37 33.02
C GLU A 80 7.18 -37.10 32.47
N PRO A 81 7.59 -35.82 32.31
CA PRO A 81 6.83 -34.60 32.57
C PRO A 81 5.67 -34.42 31.60
N SER A 82 4.61 -33.71 32.04
CA SER A 82 3.43 -33.44 31.23
C SER A 82 3.79 -32.79 29.89
N ALA A 83 3.38 -33.39 28.80
CA ALA A 83 3.60 -32.91 27.44
C ALA A 83 2.29 -32.95 26.63
N VAL A 84 2.23 -32.15 25.56
CA VAL A 84 1.03 -32.00 24.72
C VAL A 84 1.40 -32.15 23.25
N ARG A 85 0.49 -32.77 22.48
CA ARG A 85 0.61 -32.89 21.02
C ARG A 85 -0.78 -32.97 20.39
N TYR A 86 -0.85 -32.75 19.08
CA TYR A 86 -2.00 -33.19 18.29
C TYR A 86 -1.89 -34.69 18.02
N VAL A 87 -3.05 -35.38 18.02
CA VAL A 87 -3.15 -36.78 17.63
C VAL A 87 -3.62 -36.79 16.16
N GLU A 88 -2.73 -37.25 15.28
CA GLU A 88 -3.13 -37.55 13.91
C GLU A 88 -3.91 -38.85 13.89
N ARG A 89 -5.09 -38.85 13.27
CA ARG A 89 -5.85 -40.07 12.97
C ARG A 89 -5.49 -40.48 11.55
N ASP A 90 -5.27 -41.76 11.37
CA ASP A 90 -4.92 -42.28 10.04
C ASP A 90 -6.01 -41.94 9.02
N GLY A 91 -5.63 -41.23 7.95
CA GLY A 91 -6.50 -40.79 6.86
C GLY A 91 -7.21 -39.45 7.05
N GLU A 92 -7.03 -38.75 8.17
CA GLU A 92 -7.53 -37.39 8.35
C GLU A 92 -6.50 -36.32 7.96
N THR A 93 -6.98 -35.26 7.35
CA THR A 93 -6.16 -34.06 7.12
C THR A 93 -5.70 -33.45 8.44
N ALA A 94 -4.48 -32.89 8.49
CA ALA A 94 -3.96 -32.23 9.68
C ALA A 94 -4.96 -31.17 10.20
N PHE A 95 -5.18 -31.15 11.53
CA PHE A 95 -6.11 -30.21 12.15
C PHE A 95 -5.76 -28.76 11.84
N GLU A 96 -6.75 -28.01 11.37
CA GLU A 96 -6.68 -26.56 11.17
C GLU A 96 -7.66 -25.85 12.10
N LEU A 97 -7.29 -24.67 12.56
CA LEU A 97 -8.20 -23.84 13.36
C LEU A 97 -9.41 -23.42 12.51
N PRO A 98 -10.65 -23.66 12.97
CA PRO A 98 -11.83 -23.26 12.23
C PRO A 98 -11.97 -21.75 12.19
N GLY A 99 -12.22 -21.21 11.00
CA GLY A 99 -12.40 -19.76 10.79
C GLY A 99 -11.09 -19.01 10.49
N LEU A 100 -11.16 -17.69 10.54
CA LEU A 100 -10.01 -16.80 10.26
C LEU A 100 -9.30 -16.45 11.56
N TRP A 101 -8.10 -16.98 11.73
CA TRP A 101 -7.22 -16.70 12.87
C TRP A 101 -6.05 -15.83 12.43
N LEU A 102 -5.93 -14.67 13.05
CA LEU A 102 -4.90 -13.70 12.76
C LEU A 102 -4.18 -13.32 14.06
N SER A 103 -2.86 -13.18 13.99
CA SER A 103 -2.11 -12.52 15.06
C SER A 103 -2.37 -11.02 15.04
N SER A 104 -2.10 -10.33 16.16
CA SER A 104 -2.21 -8.85 16.23
C SER A 104 -1.45 -8.16 15.10
N GLY A 105 -0.25 -8.65 14.76
CA GLY A 105 0.54 -8.11 13.66
C GLY A 105 -0.13 -8.29 12.29
N GLU A 106 -0.70 -9.47 12.01
CA GLU A 106 -1.44 -9.74 10.77
C GLU A 106 -2.71 -8.90 10.70
N LEU A 107 -3.42 -8.72 11.83
CA LEU A 107 -4.60 -7.88 11.89
C LEU A 107 -4.27 -6.41 11.64
N HIS A 108 -3.19 -5.88 12.24
CA HIS A 108 -2.71 -4.53 11.98
C HIS A 108 -2.28 -4.34 10.51
N ALA A 109 -1.59 -5.34 9.93
CA ALA A 109 -1.22 -5.31 8.51
C ALA A 109 -2.45 -5.29 7.61
N LEU A 110 -3.50 -6.10 7.91
CA LEU A 110 -4.76 -6.09 7.15
C LEU A 110 -5.49 -4.75 7.25
N ILE A 111 -5.50 -4.11 8.42
CA ILE A 111 -6.08 -2.77 8.59
C ILE A 111 -5.32 -1.75 7.72
N ALA A 112 -3.99 -1.78 7.76
CA ALA A 112 -3.17 -0.90 6.93
C ALA A 112 -3.41 -1.14 5.43
N LEU A 113 -3.43 -2.39 4.99
CA LEU A 113 -3.72 -2.76 3.60
C LEU A 113 -5.13 -2.33 3.18
N TYR A 114 -6.13 -2.52 4.06
CA TYR A 114 -7.49 -2.06 3.81
C TYR A 114 -7.54 -0.53 3.61
N GLU A 115 -6.91 0.23 4.53
CA GLU A 115 -6.85 1.69 4.42
C GLU A 115 -6.10 2.16 3.17
N MET A 116 -5.03 1.47 2.80
CA MET A 116 -4.31 1.74 1.55
C MET A 116 -5.17 1.45 0.32
N ALA A 117 -5.87 0.33 0.29
CA ALA A 117 -6.69 -0.07 -0.84
C ALA A 117 -7.92 0.84 -0.98
N SER A 118 -8.69 1.06 0.09
CA SER A 118 -9.93 1.83 0.07
C SER A 118 -9.72 3.30 -0.29
N ARG A 119 -8.60 3.91 0.12
CA ARG A 119 -8.30 5.31 -0.20
C ARG A 119 -7.72 5.52 -1.59
N ARG A 120 -7.02 4.52 -2.13
CA ARG A 120 -6.45 4.58 -3.48
C ARG A 120 -7.47 4.32 -4.57
N THR A 121 -8.52 3.57 -4.27
CA THR A 121 -9.57 3.23 -5.24
C THR A 121 -10.74 4.21 -5.25
N GLY A 122 -10.76 5.18 -4.33
CA GLY A 122 -11.88 6.12 -4.21
C GLY A 122 -13.20 5.40 -3.89
N ALA A 123 -14.31 5.88 -4.47
CA ALA A 123 -15.62 5.22 -4.39
C ALA A 123 -15.80 4.12 -5.46
N GLY A 124 -14.72 3.41 -5.82
CA GLY A 124 -14.75 2.43 -6.90
C GLY A 124 -15.09 1.00 -6.46
N PRO A 125 -15.21 0.07 -7.42
CA PRO A 125 -15.71 -1.31 -7.23
C PRO A 125 -14.93 -2.12 -6.21
N LEU A 126 -13.63 -1.87 -6.11
CA LEU A 126 -12.79 -2.51 -5.09
C LEU A 126 -13.21 -2.10 -3.68
N ASN A 127 -13.66 -0.87 -3.47
CA ASN A 127 -14.08 -0.41 -2.15
C ASN A 127 -15.40 -1.07 -1.72
N GLU A 128 -16.34 -1.25 -2.64
CA GLU A 128 -17.58 -1.98 -2.36
C GLU A 128 -17.30 -3.45 -2.04
N ALA A 129 -16.44 -4.11 -2.80
CA ALA A 129 -16.03 -5.48 -2.55
C ALA A 129 -15.26 -5.64 -1.22
N LEU A 130 -14.53 -4.61 -0.79
CA LEU A 130 -13.79 -4.60 0.48
C LEU A 130 -14.66 -4.29 1.71
N THR A 131 -15.84 -3.66 1.54
CA THR A 131 -16.72 -3.26 2.65
C THR A 131 -17.11 -4.44 3.58
N PRO A 132 -17.51 -5.64 3.07
CA PRO A 132 -17.76 -6.79 3.94
C PRO A 132 -16.53 -7.26 4.71
N LEU A 133 -15.34 -7.12 4.12
CA LEU A 133 -14.06 -7.44 4.76
C LEU A 133 -13.78 -6.50 5.93
N LYS A 134 -14.05 -5.19 5.79
CA LYS A 134 -13.95 -4.20 6.88
C LYS A 134 -14.73 -4.66 8.11
N GLY A 135 -15.98 -5.06 7.92
CA GLY A 135 -16.84 -5.54 9.02
C GLY A 135 -16.29 -6.80 9.70
N ARG A 136 -15.67 -7.71 8.94
CA ARG A 136 -15.03 -8.92 9.51
C ARG A 136 -13.78 -8.58 10.32
N ILE A 137 -12.92 -7.74 9.78
CA ILE A 137 -11.70 -7.27 10.46
C ILE A 137 -12.05 -6.47 11.72
N ALA A 138 -13.08 -5.62 11.69
CA ALA A 138 -13.53 -4.85 12.85
C ALA A 138 -13.97 -5.76 14.00
N ARG A 139 -14.74 -6.84 13.70
CA ARG A 139 -15.14 -7.83 14.72
C ARG A 139 -13.96 -8.59 15.33
N LEU A 140 -12.96 -8.94 14.51
CA LEU A 140 -11.74 -9.58 15.00
C LEU A 140 -10.95 -8.63 15.92
N LEU A 141 -10.85 -7.36 15.55
CA LEU A 141 -10.19 -6.33 16.36
C LEU A 141 -10.91 -6.10 17.70
N GLU A 142 -12.23 -6.08 17.68
CA GLU A 142 -13.05 -5.96 18.90
C GLU A 142 -12.84 -7.14 19.84
N ALA A 143 -12.83 -8.36 19.29
CA ALA A 143 -12.58 -9.58 20.08
C ALA A 143 -11.19 -9.60 20.72
N GLU A 144 -10.18 -9.00 20.06
CA GLU A 144 -8.82 -8.93 20.56
C GLU A 144 -8.59 -7.80 21.57
N THR A 145 -9.09 -6.60 21.25
CA THR A 145 -8.76 -5.38 22.01
C THR A 145 -9.83 -4.98 23.03
N GLY A 146 -11.02 -5.57 22.95
CA GLY A 146 -12.20 -5.16 23.71
C GLY A 146 -12.75 -3.78 23.31
N ARG A 147 -12.27 -3.20 22.21
CA ARG A 147 -12.71 -1.90 21.71
C ARG A 147 -13.58 -2.09 20.50
N SER A 148 -14.82 -1.63 20.57
CA SER A 148 -15.75 -1.67 19.46
C SER A 148 -15.39 -0.68 18.35
N GLY A 149 -15.56 -1.10 17.11
CA GLY A 149 -15.48 -0.27 15.93
C GLY A 149 -14.12 -0.27 15.21
N TRP A 150 -14.15 0.33 14.02
CA TRP A 150 -12.96 0.50 13.19
C TRP A 150 -12.08 1.64 13.72
N PRO A 151 -10.74 1.51 13.71
CA PRO A 151 -9.84 2.55 14.22
C PRO A 151 -9.72 3.72 13.23
N GLU A 152 -10.82 4.45 13.00
CA GLU A 152 -10.89 5.54 12.04
C GLU A 152 -9.86 6.65 12.35
N GLY A 153 -9.20 7.11 11.29
CA GLY A 153 -8.23 8.21 11.36
C GLY A 153 -6.88 7.88 12.01
N ARG A 154 -6.68 6.67 12.57
CA ARG A 154 -5.39 6.27 13.17
C ARG A 154 -4.33 5.90 12.12
N ILE A 155 -4.78 5.38 10.97
CA ILE A 155 -3.95 5.16 9.79
C ILE A 155 -4.56 6.02 8.68
N ARG A 156 -3.79 6.98 8.17
CA ARG A 156 -4.22 7.87 7.10
C ARG A 156 -3.27 7.76 5.92
N VAL A 157 -3.76 7.25 4.81
CA VAL A 157 -3.07 7.28 3.53
C VAL A 157 -3.52 8.52 2.79
N VAL A 158 -2.59 9.44 2.52
CA VAL A 158 -2.85 10.60 1.67
C VAL A 158 -2.49 10.19 0.25
N ALA A 159 -3.50 9.85 -0.55
CA ALA A 159 -3.31 9.57 -1.96
C ALA A 159 -3.48 10.87 -2.76
N SER A 160 -2.77 10.99 -3.87
CA SER A 160 -3.11 11.98 -4.91
C SER A 160 -4.50 11.65 -5.49
N THR A 161 -5.15 12.61 -6.09
CA THR A 161 -6.50 12.42 -6.63
C THR A 161 -6.49 11.35 -7.72
N PRO A 162 -7.13 10.19 -7.51
CA PRO A 162 -7.16 9.14 -8.51
C PRO A 162 -7.95 9.62 -9.74
N ARG A 163 -7.59 9.13 -10.90
CA ARG A 163 -8.41 9.34 -12.09
C ARG A 163 -9.73 8.61 -11.96
N ARG A 164 -10.79 9.14 -12.59
CA ARG A 164 -12.07 8.45 -12.63
C ARG A 164 -11.89 7.13 -13.37
N LEU A 165 -12.23 6.05 -12.71
CA LEU A 165 -12.21 4.70 -13.24
C LEU A 165 -13.67 4.21 -13.29
N ASP A 166 -14.15 3.85 -14.47
CA ASP A 166 -15.46 3.23 -14.60
C ASP A 166 -15.45 1.83 -13.99
N GLU A 167 -16.44 1.57 -13.15
CA GLU A 167 -16.53 0.32 -12.39
C GLU A 167 -16.79 -0.88 -13.29
N GLY A 168 -17.66 -0.74 -14.28
CA GLY A 168 -17.98 -1.80 -15.22
C GLY A 168 -16.76 -2.17 -16.08
N VAL A 169 -16.02 -1.15 -16.53
CA VAL A 169 -14.77 -1.32 -17.28
C VAL A 169 -13.74 -2.07 -16.44
N PHE A 170 -13.48 -1.61 -15.21
CA PHE A 170 -12.51 -2.28 -14.34
C PHE A 170 -12.88 -3.73 -14.07
N ARG A 171 -14.15 -4.00 -13.78
CA ARG A 171 -14.64 -5.36 -13.51
C ARG A 171 -14.46 -6.27 -14.74
N ALA A 172 -14.82 -5.80 -15.93
CA ALA A 172 -14.64 -6.58 -17.16
C ALA A 172 -13.17 -6.89 -17.44
N VAL A 173 -12.27 -5.89 -17.27
CA VAL A 173 -10.83 -6.07 -17.45
C VAL A 173 -10.26 -7.03 -16.42
N ALA A 174 -10.66 -6.89 -15.14
CA ALA A 174 -10.19 -7.77 -14.07
C ALA A 174 -10.67 -9.21 -14.27
N SER A 175 -11.95 -9.43 -14.60
CA SER A 175 -12.49 -10.76 -14.89
C SER A 175 -11.77 -11.40 -16.08
N ALA A 176 -11.64 -10.70 -17.20
CA ALA A 176 -10.92 -11.23 -18.37
C ALA A 176 -9.47 -11.64 -18.04
N THR A 177 -8.79 -10.82 -17.20
CA THR A 177 -7.40 -11.09 -16.78
C THR A 177 -7.31 -12.31 -15.86
N LEU A 178 -8.20 -12.41 -14.86
CA LEU A 178 -8.15 -13.48 -13.86
C LEU A 178 -8.66 -14.82 -14.41
N GLU A 179 -9.65 -14.78 -15.30
CA GLU A 179 -10.27 -15.96 -15.90
C GLU A 179 -9.56 -16.44 -17.15
N GLY A 180 -8.63 -15.64 -17.69
CA GLY A 180 -7.83 -16.03 -18.86
C GLY A 180 -8.58 -15.95 -20.19
N TRP A 181 -9.41 -14.91 -20.38
CA TRP A 181 -10.15 -14.67 -21.61
C TRP A 181 -9.61 -13.48 -22.40
N ARG A 182 -9.66 -13.54 -23.73
CA ARG A 182 -9.35 -12.38 -24.58
C ARG A 182 -10.34 -11.27 -24.36
N LEU A 183 -9.89 -10.04 -24.53
CA LEU A 183 -10.67 -8.82 -24.32
C LEU A 183 -10.63 -7.97 -25.58
N ALA A 184 -11.82 -7.53 -26.05
CA ALA A 184 -11.96 -6.51 -27.08
C ALA A 184 -12.45 -5.21 -26.43
N PHE A 185 -11.92 -4.06 -26.86
CA PHE A 185 -12.32 -2.74 -26.37
C PHE A 185 -11.93 -1.64 -27.33
N ASP A 186 -12.55 -0.48 -27.19
CA ASP A 186 -12.11 0.75 -27.83
C ASP A 186 -11.10 1.45 -26.93
N TYR A 187 -9.98 1.88 -27.51
CA TYR A 187 -8.91 2.53 -26.77
C TYR A 187 -8.63 3.94 -27.30
N ASP A 188 -8.82 4.94 -26.43
CA ASP A 188 -8.50 6.33 -26.73
C ASP A 188 -7.02 6.62 -26.42
N ALA A 189 -6.17 6.60 -27.45
CA ALA A 189 -4.75 6.83 -27.29
C ALA A 189 -4.41 8.32 -27.18
N ARG A 190 -3.88 8.75 -26.01
CA ARG A 190 -3.46 10.16 -25.78
C ARG A 190 -2.47 10.68 -26.80
N SER A 191 -1.67 9.82 -27.38
CA SER A 191 -0.65 10.20 -28.36
C SER A 191 -1.22 10.57 -29.72
N THR A 192 -2.42 10.07 -30.07
CA THR A 192 -3.02 10.27 -31.40
C THR A 192 -4.39 10.92 -31.38
N GLY A 193 -5.05 11.00 -30.19
CA GLY A 193 -6.43 11.48 -30.06
C GLY A 193 -7.45 10.64 -30.83
N ARG A 194 -7.10 9.43 -31.24
CA ARG A 194 -7.98 8.55 -32.02
C ARG A 194 -8.36 7.34 -31.20
N SER A 195 -9.64 7.02 -31.20
CA SER A 195 -10.16 5.77 -30.66
C SER A 195 -10.02 4.66 -31.71
N ASN A 196 -9.46 3.51 -31.30
CA ASN A 196 -9.35 2.34 -32.16
C ASN A 196 -9.71 1.10 -31.37
N GLU A 197 -10.42 0.19 -32.03
CA GLU A 197 -10.69 -1.13 -31.45
C GLU A 197 -9.38 -1.92 -31.26
N ARG A 198 -9.29 -2.60 -30.12
CA ARG A 198 -8.21 -3.49 -29.74
C ARG A 198 -8.76 -4.85 -29.38
N ILE A 199 -8.06 -5.89 -29.81
CA ILE A 199 -8.27 -7.25 -29.35
C ILE A 199 -6.97 -7.68 -28.69
N VAL A 200 -7.04 -8.02 -27.42
CA VAL A 200 -5.84 -8.30 -26.62
C VAL A 200 -5.97 -9.60 -25.85
N SER A 201 -4.84 -10.22 -25.52
CA SER A 201 -4.72 -11.26 -24.49
C SER A 201 -4.21 -10.63 -23.19
N PRO A 202 -5.08 -10.36 -22.19
CA PRO A 202 -4.70 -9.87 -20.89
C PRO A 202 -3.64 -10.74 -20.21
N GLN A 203 -2.59 -10.14 -19.65
CA GLN A 203 -1.55 -10.87 -18.93
C GLN A 203 -1.58 -10.54 -17.44
N ARG A 204 -1.68 -9.25 -17.09
CA ARG A 204 -1.78 -8.80 -15.70
C ARG A 204 -2.34 -7.39 -15.57
N LEU A 205 -2.93 -7.10 -14.41
CA LEU A 205 -3.28 -5.75 -13.96
C LEU A 205 -2.17 -5.18 -13.10
N VAL A 206 -1.76 -3.95 -13.39
CA VAL A 206 -0.71 -3.22 -12.68
C VAL A 206 -1.28 -1.92 -12.13
N HIS A 207 -1.17 -1.71 -10.81
CA HIS A 207 -1.44 -0.40 -10.23
C HIS A 207 -0.13 0.37 -10.15
N TYR A 208 0.00 1.43 -10.96
CA TYR A 208 1.18 2.27 -10.99
C TYR A 208 0.82 3.73 -10.69
N ARG A 209 1.44 4.29 -9.67
CA ARG A 209 1.08 5.62 -9.11
C ARG A 209 -0.42 5.64 -8.75
N ASP A 210 -1.22 6.44 -9.42
CA ASP A 210 -2.65 6.59 -9.12
C ASP A 210 -3.57 5.99 -10.20
N ASN A 211 -3.04 5.10 -11.05
CA ASN A 211 -3.78 4.51 -12.16
C ASN A 211 -3.61 3.01 -12.27
N TRP A 212 -4.63 2.37 -12.81
CA TRP A 212 -4.60 0.99 -13.23
C TRP A 212 -4.19 0.87 -14.69
N TYR A 213 -3.37 -0.12 -14.97
CA TYR A 213 -2.91 -0.47 -16.30
C TYR A 213 -3.11 -1.95 -16.54
N LEU A 214 -3.44 -2.28 -17.78
CA LEU A 214 -3.51 -3.64 -18.28
C LEU A 214 -2.28 -3.91 -19.16
N ASP A 215 -1.39 -4.80 -18.73
CA ASP A 215 -0.39 -5.35 -19.61
C ASP A 215 -1.01 -6.50 -20.40
N ALA A 216 -1.00 -6.41 -21.71
CA ALA A 216 -1.63 -7.37 -22.60
C ALA A 216 -0.88 -7.51 -23.93
N PHE A 217 -0.98 -8.68 -24.54
CA PHE A 217 -0.54 -8.89 -25.91
C PHE A 217 -1.60 -8.35 -26.88
N ASP A 218 -1.24 -7.34 -27.67
CA ASP A 218 -2.11 -6.70 -28.67
C ASP A 218 -2.02 -7.44 -30.00
N HIS A 219 -3.04 -8.20 -30.34
CA HIS A 219 -3.10 -9.01 -31.58
C HIS A 219 -3.09 -8.16 -32.84
N GLY A 220 -3.59 -6.92 -32.79
CA GLY A 220 -3.57 -6.01 -33.93
C GLY A 220 -2.21 -5.35 -34.19
N ARG A 221 -1.28 -5.46 -33.22
CA ARG A 221 0.06 -4.84 -33.31
C ARG A 221 1.20 -5.80 -32.99
N ASP A 222 0.89 -7.05 -32.85
CA ASP A 222 1.85 -8.17 -32.65
C ASP A 222 2.89 -7.83 -31.56
N GLY A 223 2.41 -7.59 -30.32
CA GLY A 223 3.32 -7.30 -29.22
C GLY A 223 2.67 -6.85 -27.94
N VAL A 224 3.43 -6.93 -26.86
CA VAL A 224 2.97 -6.53 -25.51
C VAL A 224 2.87 -5.02 -25.40
N ARG A 225 1.78 -4.57 -24.77
CA ARG A 225 1.50 -3.16 -24.50
C ARG A 225 0.82 -2.99 -23.17
N SER A 226 1.08 -1.84 -22.54
CA SER A 226 0.36 -1.40 -21.34
C SER A 226 -0.74 -0.42 -21.72
N PHE A 227 -1.97 -0.75 -21.38
CA PHE A 227 -3.15 0.05 -21.62
C PHE A 227 -3.62 0.68 -20.30
N ALA A 228 -3.79 1.99 -20.25
CA ALA A 228 -4.39 2.64 -19.09
C ALA A 228 -5.89 2.31 -19.04
N VAL A 229 -6.35 1.73 -17.93
CA VAL A 229 -7.71 1.20 -17.81
C VAL A 229 -8.77 2.32 -17.86
N ASP A 230 -8.42 3.53 -17.38
CA ASP A 230 -9.24 4.74 -17.47
C ASP A 230 -9.53 5.23 -18.92
N ARG A 231 -8.95 4.54 -19.92
CA ARG A 231 -9.07 4.86 -21.34
C ARG A 231 -9.64 3.75 -22.18
N ILE A 232 -10.01 2.68 -21.54
CA ILE A 232 -10.73 1.56 -22.13
C ILE A 232 -12.20 1.94 -22.14
N ASP A 233 -12.83 1.81 -23.29
CA ASP A 233 -14.28 1.97 -23.46
C ASP A 233 -14.89 0.71 -24.05
N ARG A 234 -16.14 0.42 -23.68
CA ARG A 234 -16.93 -0.72 -24.20
C ARG A 234 -16.19 -2.06 -24.16
N PRO A 235 -15.60 -2.49 -23.03
CA PRO A 235 -14.91 -3.76 -22.96
C PRO A 235 -15.86 -4.94 -23.16
N ARG A 236 -15.43 -5.91 -23.96
CA ARG A 236 -16.17 -7.14 -24.25
C ARG A 236 -15.25 -8.34 -24.05
N ILE A 237 -15.60 -9.21 -23.13
CA ILE A 237 -14.89 -10.48 -22.93
C ILE A 237 -15.26 -11.39 -24.11
N LEU A 238 -14.25 -11.96 -24.76
CA LEU A 238 -14.42 -12.84 -25.90
C LEU A 238 -14.36 -14.30 -25.44
N ASP A 239 -15.11 -15.17 -26.10
CA ASP A 239 -15.05 -16.63 -25.88
C ASP A 239 -13.83 -17.24 -26.57
N GLN A 240 -12.65 -16.73 -26.25
CA GLN A 240 -11.36 -17.18 -26.73
C GLN A 240 -10.34 -17.10 -25.59
N PRO A 241 -9.57 -18.18 -25.35
CA PRO A 241 -8.55 -18.15 -24.30
C PRO A 241 -7.43 -17.15 -24.63
N VAL A 242 -6.80 -16.64 -23.60
CA VAL A 242 -5.63 -15.77 -23.75
C VAL A 242 -4.46 -16.54 -24.35
N GLU A 243 -3.66 -15.87 -25.13
CA GLU A 243 -2.30 -16.30 -25.46
C GLU A 243 -1.41 -15.91 -24.27
N GLN A 244 -1.05 -16.90 -23.47
CA GLN A 244 -0.36 -16.67 -22.22
C GLN A 244 1.15 -16.59 -22.43
N MET A 245 1.77 -15.55 -21.89
CA MET A 245 3.23 -15.37 -21.91
C MET A 245 3.85 -15.86 -20.60
N ALA A 246 5.11 -16.30 -20.67
CA ALA A 246 5.86 -16.61 -19.46
C ALA A 246 6.11 -15.32 -18.64
N ALA A 247 5.95 -15.41 -17.31
CA ALA A 247 6.09 -14.24 -16.43
C ALA A 247 7.44 -13.51 -16.61
N GLY A 248 8.54 -14.26 -16.77
CA GLY A 248 9.86 -13.67 -16.99
C GLY A 248 10.02 -12.97 -18.34
N GLU A 249 9.33 -13.42 -19.37
CA GLU A 249 9.31 -12.76 -20.68
C GLU A 249 8.49 -11.47 -20.63
N LEU A 250 7.35 -11.50 -19.97
CA LEU A 250 6.52 -10.31 -19.75
C LEU A 250 7.30 -9.24 -18.99
N ASP A 251 8.02 -9.61 -17.91
CA ASP A 251 8.82 -8.67 -17.13
C ASP A 251 9.97 -8.06 -17.94
N GLN A 252 10.64 -8.83 -18.79
CA GLN A 252 11.67 -8.31 -19.69
C GLN A 252 11.11 -7.31 -20.71
N GLN A 253 9.89 -7.55 -21.21
CA GLN A 253 9.27 -6.65 -22.19
C GLN A 253 8.66 -5.40 -21.58
N VAL A 254 8.18 -5.45 -20.34
CA VAL A 254 7.42 -4.37 -19.72
C VAL A 254 8.20 -3.62 -18.64
N GLN A 255 9.07 -4.29 -17.87
CA GLN A 255 9.77 -3.68 -16.72
C GLN A 255 11.25 -3.36 -16.95
N ALA A 256 11.78 -3.62 -18.13
CA ALA A 256 13.22 -3.43 -18.40
C ALA A 256 13.66 -1.95 -18.40
N GLY A 257 12.73 -1.01 -18.54
CA GLY A 257 12.99 0.44 -18.51
C GLY A 257 12.24 1.16 -17.40
N TYR A 258 12.52 2.44 -17.24
CA TYR A 258 11.91 3.30 -16.24
C TYR A 258 10.43 3.61 -16.56
N GLY A 259 9.55 3.48 -15.57
CA GLY A 259 8.14 3.85 -15.68
C GLY A 259 7.24 2.75 -16.24
N ILE A 260 5.94 3.08 -16.41
CA ILE A 260 4.93 2.11 -16.86
C ILE A 260 4.98 1.84 -18.36
N PHE A 261 5.42 2.82 -19.17
CA PHE A 261 5.55 2.71 -20.62
C PHE A 261 6.97 2.29 -21.02
N SER A 262 7.53 1.40 -20.24
CA SER A 262 8.89 0.95 -20.48
C SER A 262 8.99 0.01 -21.69
N GLY A 263 9.50 -0.83 -21.93
CA GLY A 263 9.94 -1.72 -22.97
C GLY A 263 11.42 -2.01 -22.72
N PRO A 264 12.09 -2.72 -23.58
CA PRO A 264 13.53 -2.98 -23.44
C PRO A 264 14.29 -1.66 -23.23
N ALA A 265 15.16 -1.62 -22.23
CA ALA A 265 15.96 -0.44 -21.95
C ALA A 265 16.80 -0.07 -23.19
N ARG A 266 16.74 1.19 -23.59
CA ARG A 266 17.46 1.73 -24.78
C ARG A 266 18.68 2.52 -24.41
N ALA A 267 18.72 3.09 -23.20
CA ALA A 267 19.81 3.91 -22.70
C ALA A 267 19.86 3.88 -21.16
N THR A 268 20.99 4.30 -20.62
CA THR A 268 21.17 4.55 -19.17
C THR A 268 21.24 6.04 -18.92
N ALA A 269 20.37 6.54 -18.05
CA ALA A 269 20.44 7.90 -17.56
C ALA A 269 21.45 7.99 -16.42
N VAL A 270 22.24 9.07 -16.41
CA VAL A 270 23.12 9.45 -15.31
C VAL A 270 22.64 10.80 -14.80
N ILE A 271 22.16 10.81 -13.57
CA ILE A 271 21.56 11.97 -12.93
C ILE A 271 22.40 12.32 -11.70
N ARG A 272 22.69 13.58 -11.49
CA ARG A 272 23.44 14.06 -10.35
C ARG A 272 22.58 14.98 -9.52
N PHE A 273 22.45 14.69 -8.23
CA PHE A 273 21.67 15.48 -7.30
C PHE A 273 22.58 16.33 -6.41
N SER A 274 22.10 17.53 -6.04
CA SER A 274 22.79 18.41 -5.11
C SER A 274 23.01 17.74 -3.75
N ALA A 275 23.96 18.20 -2.96
CA ALA A 275 24.18 17.70 -1.59
C ALA A 275 22.94 17.82 -0.70
N LYS A 276 22.03 18.76 -1.01
CA LYS A 276 20.75 18.93 -0.32
C LYS A 276 19.77 17.82 -0.70
N ALA A 277 19.51 17.62 -1.98
CA ALA A 277 18.55 16.62 -2.48
C ALA A 277 19.03 15.17 -2.23
N SER A 278 20.35 14.97 -2.24
CA SER A 278 20.97 13.65 -2.02
C SER A 278 20.52 12.93 -0.74
N ARG A 279 20.19 13.71 0.30
CA ARG A 279 19.75 13.17 1.61
C ARG A 279 18.46 12.38 1.53
N TRP A 280 17.61 12.64 0.56
CA TRP A 280 16.35 11.93 0.31
C TRP A 280 16.48 10.95 -0.84
N VAL A 281 17.06 11.41 -1.97
CA VAL A 281 17.14 10.60 -3.19
C VAL A 281 18.01 9.35 -3.02
N ALA A 282 19.03 9.39 -2.16
CA ALA A 282 19.88 8.22 -1.92
C ALA A 282 19.13 7.03 -1.31
N ASP A 283 18.04 7.29 -0.57
CA ASP A 283 17.19 6.27 0.03
C ASP A 283 16.03 5.86 -0.89
N GLU A 284 15.81 6.59 -2.00
CA GLU A 284 14.74 6.28 -2.94
C GLU A 284 15.13 5.18 -3.91
N ARG A 285 14.16 4.32 -4.24
CA ARG A 285 14.34 3.31 -5.28
C ARG A 285 13.53 3.67 -6.51
N TRP A 286 14.21 4.26 -7.48
CA TRP A 286 13.64 4.68 -8.77
C TRP A 286 13.50 3.51 -9.75
N HIS A 287 14.47 2.58 -9.73
CA HIS A 287 14.46 1.41 -10.62
C HIS A 287 15.10 0.19 -9.94
N ALA A 288 14.68 -1.03 -10.32
CA ALA A 288 15.22 -2.26 -9.75
C ALA A 288 16.74 -2.41 -9.98
N HIS A 289 17.22 -1.95 -11.14
CA HIS A 289 18.63 -2.02 -11.56
C HIS A 289 19.30 -0.63 -11.50
N GLN A 290 18.91 0.21 -10.57
CA GLN A 290 19.61 1.48 -10.34
C GLN A 290 20.94 1.26 -9.63
N GLU A 291 21.92 2.07 -9.99
CA GLU A 291 23.21 2.18 -9.31
C GLU A 291 23.38 3.57 -8.77
N GLY A 292 23.72 3.69 -7.50
CA GLY A 292 23.91 4.98 -6.84
C GLY A 292 25.27 5.11 -6.21
N ARG A 293 25.89 6.29 -6.26
CA ARG A 293 27.15 6.57 -5.60
C ARG A 293 27.23 7.98 -5.05
N TRP A 294 27.83 8.12 -3.89
CA TRP A 294 28.18 9.41 -3.32
C TRP A 294 29.44 9.97 -3.99
N LEU A 295 29.44 11.24 -4.27
CA LEU A 295 30.61 11.97 -4.76
C LEU A 295 31.31 12.66 -3.59
N ALA A 296 32.59 13.00 -3.78
CA ALA A 296 33.43 13.61 -2.74
C ALA A 296 32.91 14.98 -2.24
N ASP A 297 32.13 15.67 -3.05
CA ASP A 297 31.52 16.97 -2.75
C ASP A 297 30.13 16.88 -2.10
N GLY A 298 29.71 15.68 -1.69
CA GLY A 298 28.42 15.43 -1.04
C GLY A 298 27.24 15.31 -1.99
N ARG A 299 27.46 15.40 -3.31
CA ARG A 299 26.44 15.11 -4.32
C ARG A 299 26.23 13.61 -4.47
N TYR A 300 25.08 13.21 -5.01
CA TYR A 300 24.75 11.81 -5.29
C TYR A 300 24.53 11.61 -6.78
N GLU A 301 25.20 10.62 -7.37
CA GLU A 301 25.03 10.23 -8.76
C GLU A 301 24.22 8.96 -8.84
N LEU A 302 23.09 9.02 -9.54
CA LEU A 302 22.17 7.93 -9.78
C LEU A 302 22.23 7.52 -11.26
N ARG A 303 22.41 6.23 -11.52
CA ARG A 303 22.37 5.61 -12.84
C ARG A 303 21.21 4.65 -12.91
N LEU A 304 20.40 4.75 -13.95
CA LEU A 304 19.28 3.84 -14.16
C LEU A 304 18.97 3.63 -15.65
N PRO A 305 18.55 2.42 -16.04
CA PRO A 305 18.14 2.13 -17.40
C PRO A 305 16.75 2.74 -17.69
N TYR A 306 16.56 3.23 -18.91
CA TYR A 306 15.27 3.73 -19.37
C TYR A 306 15.04 3.43 -20.86
N SER A 307 13.78 3.37 -21.25
CA SER A 307 13.34 3.22 -22.63
C SER A 307 12.61 4.46 -23.14
N ASN A 308 11.75 5.06 -22.29
CA ASN A 308 10.99 6.27 -22.59
C ASN A 308 11.42 7.40 -21.61
N SER A 309 11.81 8.54 -22.17
CA SER A 309 12.28 9.66 -21.38
C SER A 309 11.18 10.44 -20.65
N ARG A 310 9.91 10.30 -21.07
CA ARG A 310 8.82 11.17 -20.63
C ARG A 310 8.58 11.17 -19.12
N GLU A 311 8.46 9.97 -18.54
CA GLU A 311 8.24 9.84 -17.09
C GLU A 311 9.50 10.19 -16.31
N LEU A 312 10.65 9.72 -16.80
CA LEU A 312 11.95 10.01 -16.19
C LEU A 312 12.24 11.50 -16.13
N LEU A 313 11.98 12.24 -17.22
CA LEU A 313 12.13 13.69 -17.25
C LEU A 313 11.18 14.38 -16.25
N GLY A 314 9.93 13.94 -16.16
CA GLY A 314 8.99 14.49 -15.18
C GLY A 314 9.49 14.31 -13.74
N ASP A 315 10.04 13.14 -13.41
CA ASP A 315 10.58 12.86 -12.09
C ASP A 315 11.90 13.59 -11.80
N ILE A 316 12.76 13.78 -12.78
CA ILE A 316 13.98 14.58 -12.62
C ILE A 316 13.64 16.06 -12.44
N LEU A 317 12.77 16.60 -13.28
CA LEU A 317 12.44 18.03 -13.30
C LEU A 317 11.67 18.50 -12.05
N ARG A 318 10.98 17.58 -11.33
CA ARG A 318 10.38 17.94 -10.03
C ARG A 318 11.40 18.39 -8.98
N HIS A 319 12.68 18.05 -9.15
CA HIS A 319 13.77 18.49 -8.27
C HIS A 319 14.31 19.87 -8.63
N GLY A 320 13.85 20.47 -9.73
CA GLY A 320 14.28 21.80 -10.17
C GLY A 320 15.79 21.89 -10.35
N ALA A 321 16.41 22.88 -9.73
CA ALA A 321 17.85 23.12 -9.79
C ALA A 321 18.69 22.11 -8.99
N ASP A 322 18.06 21.27 -8.18
CA ASP A 322 18.73 20.26 -7.36
C ASP A 322 19.05 18.97 -8.12
N ALA A 323 18.66 18.85 -9.39
CA ALA A 323 18.97 17.70 -10.26
C ALA A 323 19.58 18.12 -11.59
N GLU A 324 20.65 17.44 -12.00
CA GLU A 324 21.33 17.63 -13.27
C GLU A 324 21.40 16.32 -14.04
N ILE A 325 20.99 16.32 -15.31
CA ILE A 325 21.19 15.18 -16.22
C ILE A 325 22.61 15.25 -16.76
N VAL A 326 23.45 14.28 -16.40
CA VAL A 326 24.85 14.21 -16.86
C VAL A 326 24.94 13.50 -18.21
N ALA A 327 24.18 12.42 -18.38
CA ALA A 327 24.14 11.62 -19.60
C ALA A 327 22.77 10.90 -19.75
N PRO A 328 22.37 10.53 -20.97
CA PRO A 328 22.99 10.89 -22.25
C PRO A 328 22.69 12.33 -22.66
N LEU A 329 23.44 12.85 -23.63
CA LEU A 329 23.25 14.21 -24.13
C LEU A 329 21.83 14.45 -24.66
N SER A 330 21.28 13.49 -25.36
CA SER A 330 19.90 13.58 -25.89
C SER A 330 18.84 13.76 -24.80
N LEU A 331 18.99 13.14 -23.62
CA LEU A 331 18.09 13.33 -22.48
C LEU A 331 18.27 14.72 -21.86
N ARG A 332 19.53 15.20 -21.76
CA ARG A 332 19.85 16.55 -21.29
C ARG A 332 19.25 17.63 -22.20
N GLU A 333 19.35 17.45 -23.52
CA GLU A 333 18.78 18.39 -24.51
C GLU A 333 17.24 18.41 -24.41
N GLN A 334 16.58 17.27 -24.25
CA GLN A 334 15.14 17.23 -24.04
C GLN A 334 14.72 17.98 -22.76
N ALA A 335 15.42 17.75 -21.65
CA ALA A 335 15.15 18.46 -20.39
C ALA A 335 15.35 19.98 -20.58
N ARG A 336 16.42 20.39 -21.21
CA ARG A 336 16.71 21.80 -21.49
C ARG A 336 15.60 22.44 -22.32
N SER A 337 15.19 21.80 -23.41
CA SER A 337 14.10 22.29 -24.27
C SER A 337 12.78 22.44 -23.50
N MET A 338 12.45 21.49 -22.63
CA MET A 338 11.25 21.57 -21.78
C MET A 338 11.32 22.77 -20.82
N LEU A 339 12.48 23.02 -20.20
CA LEU A 339 12.69 24.15 -19.30
C LEU A 339 12.65 25.50 -20.05
N GLU A 340 13.25 25.60 -21.24
CA GLU A 340 13.18 26.78 -22.07
C GLU A 340 11.75 27.13 -22.48
N LEU A 341 10.95 26.13 -22.88
CA LEU A 341 9.54 26.33 -23.16
C LEU A 341 8.74 26.75 -21.92
N ALA A 342 9.03 26.17 -20.76
CA ALA A 342 8.39 26.55 -19.51
C ALA A 342 8.72 28.00 -19.14
N ILE A 343 9.98 28.43 -19.24
CA ILE A 343 10.41 29.81 -18.99
C ILE A 343 9.68 30.75 -19.93
N ALA A 344 9.66 30.46 -21.24
CA ALA A 344 8.99 31.30 -22.23
C ALA A 344 7.48 31.50 -21.92
N ASN A 345 6.80 30.48 -21.38
CA ASN A 345 5.40 30.61 -20.97
C ASN A 345 5.23 31.60 -19.80
N TYR A 346 6.13 31.58 -18.82
CA TYR A 346 6.10 32.52 -17.69
C TYR A 346 6.47 33.92 -18.13
N ASP A 347 7.48 34.10 -18.99
CA ASP A 347 7.90 35.39 -19.52
C ASP A 347 6.77 36.05 -20.36
N ALA A 348 6.05 35.25 -21.16
CA ALA A 348 4.90 35.73 -21.92
C ALA A 348 3.76 36.21 -21.01
N ALA A 349 3.49 35.50 -19.93
CA ALA A 349 2.47 35.88 -18.96
C ALA A 349 2.84 37.17 -18.22
N LEU A 350 4.09 37.32 -17.82
CA LEU A 350 4.59 38.54 -17.20
C LEU A 350 4.56 39.76 -18.15
N ALA A 351 4.87 39.55 -19.43
CA ALA A 351 4.86 40.61 -20.44
C ALA A 351 3.44 41.11 -20.78
N THR A 352 2.43 40.26 -20.65
CA THR A 352 1.02 40.62 -20.93
C THR A 352 0.34 41.33 -19.76
N GLY A 353 1.00 41.46 -18.59
CA GLY A 353 0.43 42.08 -17.39
C GLY A 353 -0.85 41.36 -16.93
N ALA A 354 -1.01 40.09 -17.29
CA ALA A 354 -2.07 39.22 -16.79
C ALA A 354 -1.79 38.86 -15.32
N ASP A 355 -1.90 39.85 -14.44
CA ASP A 355 -2.29 39.58 -13.06
C ASP A 355 -3.66 38.92 -13.11
N VAL A 356 -3.67 37.62 -13.31
CA VAL A 356 -4.80 36.81 -12.92
C VAL A 356 -4.79 36.88 -11.40
N GLU A 357 -5.39 37.94 -10.84
CA GLU A 357 -5.98 37.89 -9.52
C GLU A 357 -6.89 36.67 -9.57
N ALA A 358 -6.37 35.55 -9.11
CA ALA A 358 -7.18 34.40 -8.78
C ALA A 358 -8.17 34.95 -7.78
N GLY A 359 -9.41 35.18 -8.23
CA GLY A 359 -10.49 35.71 -7.41
C GLY A 359 -10.70 34.83 -6.19
N MET A 360 -9.94 35.05 -5.17
CA MET A 360 -10.34 34.88 -3.81
C MET A 360 -11.23 36.08 -3.49
N GLU A 361 -12.45 36.07 -4.02
CA GLU A 361 -13.50 36.87 -3.46
C GLU A 361 -13.62 36.50 -1.99
N ASP A 362 -13.25 37.46 -1.20
CA ASP A 362 -13.38 37.58 0.23
C ASP A 362 -14.88 37.47 0.62
N GLY A 363 -15.40 36.26 0.57
CA GLY A 363 -16.74 35.91 1.01
C GLY A 363 -16.80 35.69 2.50
N ASN A 364 -16.19 36.54 3.33
CA ASN A 364 -16.52 36.57 4.76
C ASN A 364 -16.12 37.90 5.44
N ARG A 365 -16.83 38.98 5.13
CA ARG A 365 -17.04 40.08 6.07
C ARG A 365 -18.36 39.85 6.78
N GLY A 366 -18.42 38.82 7.61
CA GLY A 366 -19.44 38.65 8.64
C GLY A 366 -19.04 39.47 9.85
N ASP A 367 -19.89 40.41 10.16
CA ASP A 367 -19.93 41.28 11.37
C ASP A 367 -19.72 40.42 12.64
N PRO A 368 -18.74 40.74 13.53
CA PRO A 368 -18.46 39.93 14.70
C PRO A 368 -19.45 40.11 15.88
N ASP A 369 -20.58 40.81 15.68
CA ASP A 369 -21.44 41.22 16.83
C ASP A 369 -22.85 40.63 16.88
N SER A 370 -23.11 39.45 16.25
CA SER A 370 -24.41 38.78 16.41
C SER A 370 -24.28 37.32 16.89
N ALA A 371 -23.62 37.09 18.01
CA ALA A 371 -23.65 35.81 18.71
C ALA A 371 -24.75 35.79 19.78
N THR A 372 -26.00 35.53 19.34
CA THR A 372 -27.09 35.15 20.27
C THR A 372 -27.07 33.63 20.39
N ALA A 373 -26.64 33.11 21.54
CA ALA A 373 -26.62 31.68 21.86
C ALA A 373 -28.05 31.12 21.95
N PRO A 374 -28.34 29.93 21.41
CA PRO A 374 -29.61 29.25 21.62
C PRO A 374 -29.67 28.59 23.02
N PRO A 375 -30.87 28.46 23.61
CA PRO A 375 -31.04 27.98 24.98
C PRO A 375 -30.83 26.46 25.08
N LEU A 376 -30.14 26.05 26.15
CA LEU A 376 -29.94 24.68 26.59
C LEU A 376 -31.28 24.01 26.96
N VAL A 377 -31.68 22.99 26.20
CA VAL A 377 -32.79 22.10 26.60
C VAL A 377 -32.18 20.97 27.45
N ARG A 378 -32.61 20.87 28.71
CA ARG A 378 -32.30 19.74 29.59
C ARG A 378 -33.30 18.61 29.32
N PRO A 379 -32.86 17.35 29.24
CA PRO A 379 -33.77 16.20 29.17
C PRO A 379 -34.35 15.88 30.55
N ARG A 380 -35.62 15.50 30.51
CA ARG A 380 -36.32 14.82 31.63
C ARG A 380 -36.07 13.32 31.54
#